data_b4a16906a39ec4edd1b9a99eec991cd9
#
_entry.id   b4a16906a39ec4edd1b9a99eec991cd9
#
_cell.length_a   1.000
_cell.length_b   1.000
_cell.length_c   1.000
_cell.angle_alpha   90.00
_cell.angle_beta   90.00
_cell.angle_gamma   90.00
#
_symmetry.space_group_name_H-M   'P 1'
#
loop_
_entity.id
_entity.type
_entity.pdbx_description
1 polymer ?
#
loop_
_entity_poly.entity_id
_entity_poly.type
_entity_poly.pdbx_seq_one_letter_code
_entity_poly.pdbx_strand_id
1 'polypeptide(L)'
;MGFIILAPMKKILLLLIISPLFCFSQHNHDEENHSHEHHSHNNEFAIGLGIIPEHENSLGFHAHYIKGIALNNKIGVGISVETILDDHAHHSLSLISLYRFDFGITIAYAAGILRVSEEEHNEGHDDGHEEETEYQFAQHVELAYEIPFGELHIGPQIDIGIEQEGIHYMFGVHLGIDF
;
A
#
# COMPACT_ATOMS: atom_id res chain seq x y z
N MET A 1 29.77 18.73 1.95
CA MET A 1 30.41 17.50 1.43
C MET A 1 29.43 16.35 1.62
N GLY A 2 28.35 16.28 0.83
CA GLY A 2 27.24 15.33 1.01
C GLY A 2 26.43 15.08 -0.27
N PHE A 3 27.09 14.63 -1.38
CA PHE A 3 26.38 14.49 -2.68
C PHE A 3 26.55 13.11 -3.36
N ILE A 4 26.86 12.01 -2.62
CA ILE A 4 27.25 10.73 -3.28
C ILE A 4 26.25 9.59 -3.07
N ILE A 5 25.20 9.70 -2.25
CA ILE A 5 24.34 8.54 -1.89
C ILE A 5 23.05 8.43 -2.71
N LEU A 6 22.56 9.49 -3.34
CA LEU A 6 21.26 9.47 -4.04
C LEU A 6 21.26 8.78 -5.43
N ALA A 7 22.38 8.65 -6.08
CA ALA A 7 22.45 8.08 -7.44
C ALA A 7 22.20 6.55 -7.52
N PRO A 8 22.62 5.69 -6.57
CA PRO A 8 22.32 4.27 -6.62
C PRO A 8 20.87 3.95 -6.27
N MET A 9 20.23 4.71 -5.37
CA MET A 9 18.85 4.47 -4.96
C MET A 9 17.85 4.65 -6.10
N LYS A 10 18.02 5.67 -6.95
CA LYS A 10 17.13 5.90 -8.13
C LYS A 10 17.18 4.75 -9.13
N LYS A 11 18.32 4.07 -9.27
CA LYS A 11 18.47 2.92 -10.19
C LYS A 11 17.85 1.65 -9.60
N ILE A 12 17.91 1.45 -8.29
CA ILE A 12 17.28 0.32 -7.59
C ILE A 12 15.76 0.49 -7.62
N LEU A 13 15.26 1.69 -7.41
CA LEU A 13 13.83 2.02 -7.49
C LEU A 13 13.27 1.76 -8.89
N LEU A 14 14.00 2.15 -9.94
CA LEU A 14 13.60 1.89 -11.32
C LEU A 14 13.57 0.39 -11.65
N LEU A 15 14.47 -0.40 -11.08
CA LEU A 15 14.52 -1.85 -11.26
C LEU A 15 13.34 -2.54 -10.57
N LEU A 16 12.92 -2.09 -9.40
CA LEU A 16 11.75 -2.60 -8.67
C LEU A 16 10.43 -2.29 -9.39
N ILE A 17 10.31 -1.13 -10.04
CA ILE A 17 9.11 -0.75 -10.81
C ILE A 17 9.03 -1.54 -12.14
N ILE A 18 10.17 -1.89 -12.74
CA ILE A 18 10.23 -2.58 -14.04
C ILE A 18 10.18 -4.12 -13.88
N SER A 19 10.59 -4.67 -12.73
CA SER A 19 10.66 -6.12 -12.53
C SER A 19 9.32 -6.86 -12.71
N PRO A 20 8.16 -6.34 -12.29
CA PRO A 20 6.88 -7.02 -12.57
C PRO A 20 6.50 -7.05 -14.05
N LEU A 21 7.02 -6.13 -14.88
CA LEU A 21 6.72 -6.10 -16.32
C LEU A 21 7.40 -7.23 -17.12
N PHE A 22 8.48 -7.81 -16.61
CA PHE A 22 9.18 -8.90 -17.28
C PHE A 22 8.65 -10.31 -16.98
N CYS A 23 7.78 -10.47 -15.97
CA CYS A 23 7.17 -11.76 -15.64
C CYS A 23 6.00 -12.17 -16.57
N PHE A 24 5.57 -11.31 -17.49
CA PHE A 24 4.40 -11.56 -18.36
C PHE A 24 4.65 -12.44 -19.57
N SER A 25 5.83 -13.01 -19.76
CA SER A 25 6.14 -13.80 -20.92
C SER A 25 6.50 -15.23 -20.56
N GLN A 26 5.52 -16.08 -20.15
CA GLN A 26 5.61 -17.51 -20.43
C GLN A 26 4.32 -18.30 -20.11
N HIS A 27 3.75 -18.82 -21.16
CA HIS A 27 3.24 -20.19 -21.35
C HIS A 27 1.86 -20.55 -20.80
N ASN A 28 0.88 -20.55 -21.75
CA ASN A 28 -0.34 -21.35 -21.66
C ASN A 28 0.02 -22.83 -21.84
N HIS A 29 -0.24 -23.65 -20.85
CA HIS A 29 -0.46 -25.08 -21.02
C HIS A 29 -1.86 -25.42 -20.52
N ASP A 30 -2.73 -25.79 -21.48
CA ASP A 30 -4.05 -26.34 -21.23
C ASP A 30 -3.88 -27.73 -20.59
N GLU A 31 -4.20 -27.85 -19.31
CA GLU A 31 -4.54 -29.15 -18.72
C GLU A 31 -6.00 -29.11 -18.28
N GLU A 32 -6.85 -29.77 -19.08
CA GLU A 32 -8.22 -30.11 -18.72
C GLU A 32 -8.20 -31.01 -17.48
N ASN A 33 -8.60 -30.50 -16.33
CA ASN A 33 -8.94 -31.29 -15.17
C ASN A 33 -10.25 -30.81 -14.58
N HIS A 34 -11.27 -31.65 -14.67
CA HIS A 34 -12.57 -31.49 -14.05
C HIS A 34 -12.38 -31.40 -12.50
N SER A 35 -12.45 -30.23 -11.95
CA SER A 35 -12.60 -30.00 -10.51
C SER A 35 -13.46 -28.78 -10.31
N HIS A 36 -14.49 -28.94 -9.49
CA HIS A 36 -15.36 -27.96 -8.86
C HIS A 36 -15.06 -26.51 -9.21
N GLU A 37 -16.05 -25.83 -9.83
CA GLU A 37 -16.00 -24.39 -10.09
C GLU A 37 -15.74 -23.65 -8.78
N HIS A 38 -14.48 -23.46 -8.43
CA HIS A 38 -14.09 -22.35 -7.60
C HIS A 38 -14.29 -21.12 -8.46
N HIS A 39 -15.34 -20.35 -8.18
CA HIS A 39 -15.46 -19.01 -8.70
C HIS A 39 -14.16 -18.28 -8.32
N SER A 40 -13.27 -18.12 -9.30
CA SER A 40 -12.04 -17.37 -9.06
C SER A 40 -12.44 -15.89 -8.99
N HIS A 41 -12.62 -15.39 -7.80
CA HIS A 41 -12.80 -13.97 -7.56
C HIS A 41 -11.54 -13.24 -7.99
N ASN A 42 -11.68 -12.34 -8.97
CA ASN A 42 -10.54 -11.64 -9.56
C ASN A 42 -10.33 -10.26 -8.96
N ASN A 43 -11.23 -9.83 -8.09
CA ASN A 43 -11.21 -8.51 -7.49
C ASN A 43 -11.21 -8.64 -5.98
N GLU A 44 -10.55 -7.71 -5.33
CA GLU A 44 -10.53 -7.56 -3.89
C GLU A 44 -10.75 -6.11 -3.52
N PHE A 45 -11.49 -5.89 -2.46
CA PHE A 45 -11.52 -4.63 -1.73
C PHE A 45 -11.07 -4.92 -0.30
N ALA A 46 -10.08 -4.18 0.18
CA ALA A 46 -9.60 -4.35 1.54
C ALA A 46 -9.40 -3.03 2.25
N ILE A 47 -9.46 -3.12 3.57
CA ILE A 47 -9.17 -2.02 4.50
C ILE A 47 -8.15 -2.49 5.54
N GLY A 48 -7.27 -1.58 5.93
CA GLY A 48 -6.35 -1.75 7.05
C GLY A 48 -6.55 -0.67 8.09
N LEU A 49 -6.43 -1.06 9.35
CA LEU A 49 -6.45 -0.17 10.51
C LEU A 49 -5.26 -0.50 11.39
N GLY A 50 -4.52 0.50 11.82
CA GLY A 50 -3.34 0.29 12.64
C GLY A 50 -2.93 1.50 13.47
N ILE A 51 -1.86 1.30 14.23
CA ILE A 51 -1.24 2.32 15.07
C ILE A 51 0.15 2.61 14.48
N ILE A 52 0.51 3.87 14.42
CA ILE A 52 1.80 4.39 13.97
C ILE A 52 2.51 4.97 15.20
N PRO A 53 3.44 4.20 15.82
CA PRO A 53 4.08 4.63 17.07
C PRO A 53 4.94 5.89 16.94
N GLU A 54 5.55 6.09 15.77
CA GLU A 54 6.42 7.24 15.49
C GLU A 54 5.64 8.58 15.47
N HIS A 55 4.34 8.54 15.19
CA HIS A 55 3.42 9.68 15.18
C HIS A 55 2.56 9.73 16.45
N GLU A 56 3.17 9.72 17.63
CA GLU A 56 2.49 9.80 18.94
C GLU A 56 1.38 8.75 19.15
N ASN A 57 1.53 7.55 18.54
CA ASN A 57 0.54 6.49 18.45
C ASN A 57 -0.73 6.89 17.67
N SER A 58 -0.57 7.65 16.60
CA SER A 58 -1.66 8.01 15.70
C SER A 58 -2.28 6.80 15.05
N LEU A 59 -3.55 6.94 14.67
CA LEU A 59 -4.26 5.91 13.92
C LEU A 59 -3.98 6.07 12.43
N GLY A 60 -3.56 4.97 11.79
CA GLY A 60 -3.48 4.86 10.34
C GLY A 60 -4.66 4.05 9.80
N PHE A 61 -5.16 4.49 8.67
CA PHE A 61 -6.19 3.80 7.90
C PHE A 61 -5.76 3.75 6.45
N HIS A 62 -5.87 2.57 5.83
CA HIS A 62 -5.78 2.48 4.38
C HIS A 62 -6.95 1.67 3.80
N ALA A 63 -7.24 1.92 2.52
CA ALA A 63 -8.17 1.11 1.75
C ALA A 63 -7.60 0.90 0.35
N HIS A 64 -7.78 -0.30 -0.21
CA HIS A 64 -7.34 -0.57 -1.56
C HIS A 64 -8.33 -1.44 -2.34
N TYR A 65 -8.34 -1.21 -3.65
CA TYR A 65 -9.00 -2.07 -4.63
C TYR A 65 -7.95 -2.71 -5.50
N ILE A 66 -7.97 -4.04 -5.57
CA ILE A 66 -7.02 -4.87 -6.32
C ILE A 66 -7.75 -5.68 -7.36
N LYS A 67 -7.17 -5.76 -8.55
CA LYS A 67 -7.55 -6.71 -9.60
C LYS A 67 -6.45 -7.74 -9.78
N GLY A 68 -6.78 -9.01 -9.63
CA GLY A 68 -5.92 -10.13 -9.97
C GLY A 68 -5.66 -10.18 -11.47
N ILE A 69 -4.39 -10.26 -11.88
CA ILE A 69 -3.99 -10.17 -13.30
C ILE A 69 -3.17 -11.36 -13.78
N ALA A 70 -2.57 -12.14 -12.89
CA ALA A 70 -1.71 -13.26 -13.25
C ALA A 70 -1.58 -14.31 -12.14
N LEU A 71 -1.08 -15.50 -12.51
CA LEU A 71 -0.78 -16.62 -11.62
C LEU A 71 -1.97 -17.02 -10.73
N ASN A 72 -3.15 -17.19 -11.31
CA ASN A 72 -4.40 -17.50 -10.59
C ASN A 72 -4.65 -16.48 -9.46
N ASN A 73 -4.61 -15.19 -9.80
CA ASN A 73 -4.81 -14.02 -8.91
C ASN A 73 -3.76 -13.84 -7.79
N LYS A 74 -2.64 -14.60 -7.85
CA LYS A 74 -1.52 -14.35 -6.94
C LYS A 74 -0.84 -13.01 -7.18
N ILE A 75 -0.87 -12.50 -8.42
CA ILE A 75 -0.39 -11.16 -8.75
C ILE A 75 -1.60 -10.28 -8.98
N GLY A 76 -1.66 -9.16 -8.25
CA GLY A 76 -2.70 -8.15 -8.37
C GLY A 76 -2.13 -6.76 -8.56
N VAL A 77 -2.93 -5.89 -9.17
CA VAL A 77 -2.64 -4.45 -9.31
C VAL A 77 -3.89 -3.65 -9.00
N GLY A 78 -3.73 -2.43 -8.52
CA GLY A 78 -4.88 -1.61 -8.16
C GLY A 78 -4.52 -0.21 -7.71
N ILE A 79 -5.41 0.36 -6.91
CA ILE A 79 -5.27 1.67 -6.30
C ILE A 79 -5.41 1.56 -4.78
N SER A 80 -4.68 2.41 -4.08
CA SER A 80 -4.73 2.51 -2.62
C SER A 80 -4.89 3.95 -2.20
N VAL A 81 -5.67 4.17 -1.14
CA VAL A 81 -5.73 5.43 -0.40
C VAL A 81 -5.32 5.15 1.04
N GLU A 82 -4.59 6.08 1.63
CA GLU A 82 -4.16 5.99 3.02
C GLU A 82 -4.38 7.34 3.71
N THR A 83 -4.66 7.26 5.01
CA THR A 83 -4.82 8.44 5.87
C THR A 83 -4.19 8.15 7.21
N ILE A 84 -3.32 9.05 7.68
CA ILE A 84 -2.81 9.07 9.04
C ILE A 84 -3.58 10.16 9.78
N LEU A 85 -4.19 9.80 10.91
CA LEU A 85 -4.95 10.70 11.76
C LEU A 85 -4.03 11.24 12.85
N ASP A 86 -3.18 12.17 12.47
CA ASP A 86 -2.31 12.96 13.33
C ASP A 86 -2.61 14.45 13.18
N ASP A 87 -1.80 15.31 13.80
CA ASP A 87 -2.00 16.77 13.77
C ASP A 87 -1.73 17.38 12.38
N HIS A 88 -1.09 16.62 11.45
CA HIS A 88 -0.69 17.10 10.13
C HIS A 88 -1.54 16.55 8.96
N ALA A 89 -2.55 15.76 9.24
CA ALA A 89 -3.49 15.19 8.24
C ALA A 89 -2.83 14.69 6.95
N HIS A 90 -2.16 13.55 7.04
CA HIS A 90 -1.53 12.88 5.90
C HIS A 90 -2.56 12.11 5.08
N HIS A 91 -2.64 12.38 3.77
CA HIS A 91 -3.49 11.64 2.85
C HIS A 91 -2.71 11.22 1.62
N SER A 92 -2.70 9.92 1.30
CA SER A 92 -2.04 9.43 0.09
C SER A 92 -3.01 8.79 -0.90
N LEU A 93 -2.63 8.88 -2.19
CA LEU A 93 -3.25 8.14 -3.29
C LEU A 93 -2.14 7.45 -4.08
N SER A 94 -2.21 6.14 -4.21
CA SER A 94 -1.13 5.32 -4.75
C SER A 94 -1.63 4.28 -5.75
N LEU A 95 -0.74 3.90 -6.67
CA LEU A 95 -0.86 2.65 -7.43
C LEU A 95 -0.25 1.54 -6.59
N ILE A 96 -0.96 0.42 -6.47
CA ILE A 96 -0.55 -0.72 -5.67
C ILE A 96 -0.36 -1.96 -6.54
N SER A 97 0.62 -2.78 -6.22
CA SER A 97 0.82 -4.12 -6.75
C SER A 97 1.05 -5.07 -5.59
N LEU A 98 0.54 -6.29 -5.70
CA LEU A 98 0.71 -7.28 -4.64
C LEU A 98 1.05 -8.67 -5.19
N TYR A 99 1.60 -9.48 -4.29
CA TYR A 99 1.84 -10.90 -4.49
C TYR A 99 1.33 -11.71 -3.30
N ARG A 100 0.48 -12.72 -3.59
CA ARG A 100 -0.07 -13.65 -2.58
C ARG A 100 0.66 -14.96 -2.62
N PHE A 101 1.16 -15.39 -1.47
CA PHE A 101 1.77 -16.71 -1.28
C PHE A 101 0.70 -17.73 -0.88
N ASP A 102 0.88 -19.00 -1.25
CA ASP A 102 -0.06 -20.09 -0.95
C ASP A 102 -0.26 -20.36 0.55
N PHE A 103 0.64 -19.89 1.39
CA PHE A 103 0.58 -20.05 2.84
C PHE A 103 -0.05 -18.85 3.58
N GLY A 104 -0.74 -17.97 2.85
CA GLY A 104 -1.54 -16.89 3.40
C GLY A 104 -0.77 -15.58 3.67
N ILE A 105 0.49 -15.48 3.29
CA ILE A 105 1.21 -14.20 3.31
C ILE A 105 0.95 -13.43 2.03
N THR A 106 0.67 -12.13 2.15
CA THR A 106 0.60 -11.17 1.05
C THR A 106 1.64 -10.09 1.26
N ILE A 107 2.36 -9.77 0.19
CA ILE A 107 3.25 -8.62 0.14
C ILE A 107 2.70 -7.66 -0.90
N ALA A 108 2.48 -6.40 -0.50
CA ALA A 108 2.09 -5.35 -1.42
C ALA A 108 3.12 -4.22 -1.44
N TYR A 109 3.20 -3.55 -2.58
CA TYR A 109 3.99 -2.33 -2.78
C TYR A 109 3.10 -1.28 -3.43
N ALA A 110 3.03 -0.12 -2.80
CA ALA A 110 2.29 1.02 -3.30
C ALA A 110 3.24 2.21 -3.50
N ALA A 111 2.99 3.00 -4.54
CA ALA A 111 3.73 4.22 -4.81
C ALA A 111 2.78 5.29 -5.34
N GLY A 112 2.86 6.50 -4.81
CA GLY A 112 1.90 7.55 -5.14
C GLY A 112 2.28 8.92 -4.61
N ILE A 113 1.25 9.72 -4.45
CA ILE A 113 1.33 11.11 -4.00
C ILE A 113 0.73 11.19 -2.60
N LEU A 114 1.50 11.76 -1.68
CA LEU A 114 1.09 12.14 -0.35
C LEU A 114 0.78 13.64 -0.33
N ARG A 115 -0.35 14.00 0.26
CA ARG A 115 -0.71 15.36 0.62
C ARG A 115 -0.53 15.52 2.13
N VAL A 116 0.29 16.48 2.52
CA VAL A 116 0.47 16.88 3.91
C VAL A 116 -0.12 18.29 4.08
N SER A 117 -0.93 18.49 5.12
CA SER A 117 -1.47 19.80 5.48
C SER A 117 -0.95 20.18 6.86
N GLU A 118 -0.21 21.28 6.96
CA GLU A 118 0.25 21.83 8.24
C GLU A 118 -0.73 22.92 8.71
N GLU A 119 -1.23 22.80 9.95
CA GLU A 119 -1.92 23.90 10.62
C GLU A 119 -0.88 24.78 11.33
N GLU A 120 -0.55 25.95 10.77
CA GLU A 120 0.24 26.94 11.51
C GLU A 120 -0.54 27.47 12.71
N HIS A 121 -0.22 26.98 13.90
CA HIS A 121 -0.64 27.60 15.15
C HIS A 121 0.11 28.94 15.37
N ASN A 122 -0.28 29.98 14.68
CA ASN A 122 0.14 31.33 15.00
C ASN A 122 -0.67 31.85 16.18
N GLU A 123 -0.10 31.82 17.38
CA GLU A 123 -0.63 32.54 18.54
C GLU A 123 -0.58 34.05 18.27
N GLY A 124 -1.69 34.58 17.75
CA GLY A 124 -2.00 36.00 17.83
C GLY A 124 -1.73 36.84 16.61
N HIS A 125 -2.52 36.71 15.54
CA HIS A 125 -3.06 37.83 14.75
C HIS A 125 -4.20 37.31 13.85
N ASP A 126 -5.27 38.07 13.83
CA ASP A 126 -6.54 37.84 13.13
C ASP A 126 -6.40 38.15 11.61
N ASP A 127 -5.49 37.48 10.92
CA ASP A 127 -5.31 37.58 9.47
C ASP A 127 -5.23 36.16 8.90
N GLY A 128 -6.31 35.74 8.18
CA GLY A 128 -6.52 34.61 7.33
C GLY A 128 -5.52 33.44 7.42
N HIS A 129 -5.92 32.35 8.06
CA HIS A 129 -5.18 31.08 8.07
C HIS A 129 -5.04 30.57 6.63
N GLU A 130 -3.86 30.68 6.05
CA GLU A 130 -3.51 29.97 4.82
C GLU A 130 -2.98 28.59 5.23
N GLU A 131 -3.76 27.53 4.99
CA GLU A 131 -3.28 26.15 5.11
C GLU A 131 -2.21 25.93 4.04
N GLU A 132 -0.97 25.71 4.46
CA GLU A 132 0.08 25.33 3.52
C GLU A 132 -0.07 23.84 3.22
N THR A 133 -0.36 23.52 1.95
CA THR A 133 -0.53 22.15 1.48
C THR A 133 0.69 21.76 0.66
N GLU A 134 1.40 20.71 1.08
CA GLU A 134 2.53 20.15 0.34
C GLU A 134 2.16 18.80 -0.29
N TYR A 135 2.70 18.56 -1.50
CA TYR A 135 2.59 17.27 -2.18
C TYR A 135 3.95 16.62 -2.30
N GLN A 136 4.04 15.39 -1.81
CA GLN A 136 5.27 14.62 -1.79
C GLN A 136 5.08 13.28 -2.47
N PHE A 137 6.17 12.65 -2.90
CA PHE A 137 6.16 11.27 -3.36
C PHE A 137 6.31 10.33 -2.16
N ALA A 138 5.36 9.41 -2.00
CA ALA A 138 5.36 8.41 -0.94
C ALA A 138 5.36 6.99 -1.51
N GLN A 139 5.91 6.06 -0.75
CA GLN A 139 5.95 4.64 -1.05
C GLN A 139 5.58 3.85 0.20
N HIS A 140 4.87 2.72 0.01
CA HIS A 140 4.47 1.83 1.10
C HIS A 140 4.79 0.40 0.73
N VAL A 141 5.23 -0.36 1.72
CA VAL A 141 5.38 -1.82 1.64
C VAL A 141 4.51 -2.42 2.73
N GLU A 142 3.50 -3.18 2.32
CA GLU A 142 2.61 -3.91 3.23
C GLU A 142 3.00 -5.38 3.29
N LEU A 143 2.98 -5.94 4.48
CA LEU A 143 3.08 -7.35 4.76
C LEU A 143 1.87 -7.76 5.60
N ALA A 144 0.97 -8.58 5.02
CA ALA A 144 -0.20 -9.10 5.70
C ALA A 144 -0.16 -10.63 5.80
N TYR A 145 -0.80 -11.18 6.83
CA TYR A 145 -1.11 -12.60 6.92
C TYR A 145 -2.62 -12.78 6.88
N GLU A 146 -3.13 -13.32 5.78
CA GLU A 146 -4.56 -13.44 5.47
C GLU A 146 -5.09 -14.79 5.95
N ILE A 147 -6.07 -14.76 6.85
CA ILE A 147 -6.82 -15.92 7.34
C ILE A 147 -8.17 -15.91 6.62
N PRO A 148 -8.45 -16.88 5.71
CA PRO A 148 -9.67 -16.86 4.92
C PRO A 148 -10.90 -17.32 5.71
N PHE A 149 -12.04 -16.65 5.46
CA PHE A 149 -13.38 -16.97 5.96
C PHE A 149 -14.39 -16.85 4.82
N GLY A 150 -14.38 -17.80 3.90
CA GLY A 150 -15.17 -17.74 2.66
C GLY A 150 -14.60 -16.70 1.70
N GLU A 151 -15.38 -15.69 1.35
CA GLU A 151 -14.97 -14.55 0.52
C GLU A 151 -14.25 -13.46 1.33
N LEU A 152 -14.33 -13.53 2.65
CA LEU A 152 -13.63 -12.61 3.55
C LEU A 152 -12.28 -13.16 3.95
N HIS A 153 -11.33 -12.29 4.20
CA HIS A 153 -10.07 -12.61 4.86
C HIS A 153 -9.72 -11.52 5.88
N ILE A 154 -9.10 -11.92 6.97
CA ILE A 154 -8.67 -11.04 8.04
C ILE A 154 -7.32 -11.47 8.58
N GLY A 155 -6.51 -10.53 9.01
CA GLY A 155 -5.27 -10.90 9.69
C GLY A 155 -4.41 -9.72 10.10
N PRO A 156 -3.31 -9.99 10.80
CA PRO A 156 -2.34 -8.98 11.18
C PRO A 156 -1.61 -8.43 9.94
N GLN A 157 -1.27 -7.15 10.02
CA GLN A 157 -0.52 -6.46 9.00
C GLN A 157 0.55 -5.57 9.60
N ILE A 158 1.61 -5.36 8.82
CA ILE A 158 2.66 -4.37 9.05
C ILE A 158 2.83 -3.57 7.77
N ASP A 159 2.74 -2.24 7.87
CA ASP A 159 3.07 -1.33 6.80
C ASP A 159 4.36 -0.58 7.10
N ILE A 160 5.12 -0.31 6.06
CA ILE A 160 6.33 0.51 6.09
C ILE A 160 6.12 1.64 5.10
N GLY A 161 5.85 2.83 5.60
CA GLY A 161 5.78 4.06 4.81
C GLY A 161 7.17 4.67 4.63
N ILE A 162 7.48 5.11 3.43
CA ILE A 162 8.73 5.77 3.05
C ILE A 162 8.37 7.10 2.39
N GLU A 163 8.64 8.18 3.08
CA GLU A 163 8.33 9.55 2.69
C GLU A 163 9.58 10.43 2.68
N GLN A 164 9.43 11.70 2.33
CA GLN A 164 10.57 12.64 2.34
C GLN A 164 11.08 12.88 3.76
N GLU A 165 10.18 12.87 4.74
CA GLU A 165 10.48 13.13 6.15
C GLU A 165 11.09 11.94 6.87
N GLY A 166 10.90 10.72 6.34
CA GLY A 166 11.48 9.54 6.96
C GLY A 166 10.78 8.23 6.62
N ILE A 167 10.90 7.31 7.54
CA ILE A 167 10.26 6.00 7.47
C ILE A 167 9.38 5.86 8.71
N HIS A 168 8.15 5.46 8.52
CA HIS A 168 7.24 5.12 9.61
C HIS A 168 6.72 3.68 9.47
N TYR A 169 6.24 3.12 10.58
CA TYR A 169 5.70 1.77 10.64
C TYR A 169 4.27 1.81 11.18
N MET A 170 3.36 1.15 10.49
CA MET A 170 2.02 0.90 11.01
C MET A 170 1.87 -0.58 11.36
N PHE A 171 1.35 -0.86 12.55
CA PHE A 171 1.00 -2.20 13.01
C PHE A 171 -0.51 -2.29 13.14
N GLY A 172 -1.12 -3.24 12.44
CA GLY A 172 -2.56 -3.23 12.35
C GLY A 172 -3.21 -4.54 11.99
N VAL A 173 -4.46 -4.42 11.54
CA VAL A 173 -5.30 -5.51 11.07
C VAL A 173 -5.78 -5.18 9.66
N HIS A 174 -5.63 -6.15 8.77
CA HIS A 174 -6.14 -6.17 7.42
C HIS A 174 -7.46 -6.92 7.37
N LEU A 175 -8.45 -6.39 6.66
CA LEU A 175 -9.74 -7.01 6.37
C LEU A 175 -10.06 -6.83 4.90
N GLY A 176 -10.21 -7.92 4.16
CA GLY A 176 -10.53 -7.89 2.74
C GLY A 176 -11.72 -8.76 2.38
N ILE A 177 -12.29 -8.48 1.21
CA ILE A 177 -13.33 -9.24 0.56
C ILE A 177 -12.99 -9.48 -0.90
N ASP A 178 -13.02 -10.74 -1.32
CA ASP A 178 -12.82 -11.18 -2.70
C ASP A 178 -14.17 -11.28 -3.44
N PHE A 179 -14.25 -10.84 -4.72
CA PHE A 179 -15.48 -10.88 -5.53
C PHE A 179 -15.22 -10.89 -7.04
#